data_eac23d08b5ea64d0250cc69c7c20df04
#
_entry.id   eac23d08b5ea64d0250cc69c7c20df04
#
_cell.length_a   1.000
_cell.length_b   1.000
_cell.length_c   1.000
_cell.angle_alpha   90.00
_cell.angle_beta   90.00
_cell.angle_gamma   90.00
#
_symmetry.space_group_name_H-M   'P 1'
#
loop_
_entity.id
_entity.type
_entity.pdbx_description
1 polymer ?
#
loop_
_entity_poly.entity_id
_entity_poly.type
_entity_poly.pdbx_seq_one_letter_code
_entity_poly.pdbx_strand_id
1 'polypeptide(L)'
;QAALGFLEATGQSAQGLYDFLALLLEQEKIYSAGGNAYSRSHPLNADRLRHVEDHLAKSAFSQSKTSELIDSMHRRMRGKLEGFLNPPNQTLREYDALDPDFGARYARAIALSRLQDTDGAVAIVDELIAASPKDPFFYELKGELLVDGGRTREAIEPYKKALAILPWAALIKVGLAQI
;
A
#
# COMPACT_ATOMS: atom_id res chain seq x y z
N GLN A 1 15.66 -6.66 -18.65
CA GLN A 1 14.93 -7.25 -19.81
C GLN A 1 13.72 -8.06 -19.37
N ALA A 2 13.81 -8.99 -18.40
CA ALA A 2 12.70 -9.85 -18.00
C ALA A 2 11.45 -9.06 -17.56
N ALA A 3 11.60 -7.99 -16.77
CA ALA A 3 10.48 -7.17 -16.31
C ALA A 3 9.68 -6.54 -17.48
N LEU A 4 10.37 -6.02 -18.51
CA LEU A 4 9.69 -5.47 -19.68
C LEU A 4 8.96 -6.56 -20.47
N GLY A 5 9.53 -7.77 -20.58
CA GLY A 5 8.87 -8.90 -21.21
C GLY A 5 7.59 -9.32 -20.47
N PHE A 6 7.58 -9.27 -19.14
CA PHE A 6 6.38 -9.57 -18.35
C PHE A 6 5.31 -8.49 -18.53
N LEU A 7 5.67 -7.22 -18.52
CA LEU A 7 4.73 -6.13 -18.75
C LEU A 7 4.10 -6.24 -20.14
N GLU A 8 4.90 -6.49 -21.18
CA GLU A 8 4.42 -6.68 -22.55
C GLU A 8 3.46 -7.89 -22.65
N ALA A 9 3.84 -9.03 -22.06
CA ALA A 9 3.02 -10.25 -22.08
C ALA A 9 1.67 -10.09 -21.34
N THR A 10 1.59 -9.15 -20.41
CA THR A 10 0.38 -8.87 -19.63
C THR A 10 -0.37 -7.62 -20.09
N GLY A 11 0.07 -6.97 -21.19
CA GLY A 11 -0.55 -5.78 -21.74
C GLY A 11 -0.44 -4.53 -20.86
N GLN A 12 0.59 -4.48 -20.01
CA GLN A 12 0.82 -3.39 -19.08
C GLN A 12 1.86 -2.40 -19.61
N SER A 13 1.67 -1.10 -19.30
CA SER A 13 2.65 -0.07 -19.61
C SER A 13 3.89 -0.19 -18.74
N ALA A 14 5.06 0.07 -19.34
CA ALA A 14 6.32 0.22 -18.62
C ALA A 14 6.52 1.65 -18.06
N GLN A 15 5.54 2.55 -18.17
CA GLN A 15 5.66 3.94 -17.73
C GLN A 15 5.99 4.05 -16.24
N GLY A 16 5.31 3.29 -15.38
CA GLY A 16 5.58 3.30 -13.93
C GLY A 16 7.01 2.82 -13.59
N LEU A 17 7.58 1.89 -14.37
CA LEU A 17 8.97 1.48 -14.22
C LEU A 17 9.93 2.59 -14.65
N TYR A 18 9.61 3.31 -15.73
CA TYR A 18 10.36 4.48 -16.18
C TYR A 18 10.39 5.57 -15.10
N ASP A 19 9.20 5.96 -14.59
CA ASP A 19 9.06 7.00 -13.57
C ASP A 19 9.83 6.66 -12.29
N PHE A 20 9.77 5.41 -11.86
CA PHE A 20 10.51 4.92 -10.70
C PHE A 20 12.04 5.01 -10.92
N LEU A 21 12.54 4.57 -12.09
CA LEU A 21 13.96 4.65 -12.40
C LEU A 21 14.46 6.11 -12.55
N ALA A 22 13.61 6.98 -13.09
CA ALA A 22 13.91 8.42 -13.18
C ALA A 22 14.08 9.04 -11.78
N LEU A 23 13.17 8.71 -10.85
CA LEU A 23 13.25 9.15 -9.46
C LEU A 23 14.54 8.65 -8.78
N LEU A 24 14.89 7.37 -8.98
CA LEU A 24 16.14 6.82 -8.44
C LEU A 24 17.37 7.51 -9.01
N LEU A 25 17.37 7.85 -10.30
CA LEU A 25 18.46 8.56 -10.94
C LEU A 25 18.65 9.99 -10.37
N GLU A 26 17.56 10.67 -10.07
CA GLU A 26 17.60 11.98 -9.40
C GLU A 26 18.19 11.88 -7.99
N GLN A 27 17.74 10.92 -7.21
CA GLN A 27 18.29 10.66 -5.88
C GLN A 27 19.79 10.31 -5.93
N GLU A 28 20.20 9.49 -6.88
CA GLU A 28 21.60 9.13 -7.08
C GLU A 28 22.49 10.35 -7.34
N LYS A 29 22.01 11.33 -8.12
CA LYS A 29 22.74 12.59 -8.35
C LYS A 29 22.96 13.38 -7.05
N ILE A 30 21.96 13.42 -6.16
CA ILE A 30 22.03 14.13 -4.88
C ILE A 30 23.06 13.45 -3.96
N TYR A 31 23.05 12.12 -3.87
CA TYR A 31 23.97 11.37 -3.01
C TYR A 31 25.40 11.24 -3.58
N SER A 32 25.54 11.24 -4.91
CA SER A 32 26.86 11.15 -5.57
C SER A 32 27.69 12.44 -5.42
N ALA A 33 27.06 13.57 -5.20
CA ALA A 33 27.74 14.82 -4.87
C ALA A 33 28.53 14.74 -3.53
N GLY A 34 28.23 13.77 -2.68
CA GLY A 34 28.91 13.50 -1.40
C GLY A 34 30.10 12.51 -1.47
N GLY A 35 30.48 12.00 -2.64
CA GLY A 35 31.75 11.26 -2.83
C GLY A 35 31.77 9.80 -2.34
N ASN A 36 30.64 9.15 -2.12
CA ASN A 36 30.62 7.79 -1.60
C ASN A 36 30.86 6.73 -2.69
N ALA A 37 31.92 5.93 -2.55
CA ALA A 37 32.33 4.91 -3.52
C ALA A 37 31.31 3.75 -3.68
N TYR A 38 30.35 3.63 -2.76
CA TYR A 38 29.32 2.59 -2.79
C TYR A 38 28.31 2.79 -3.95
N SER A 39 28.10 4.03 -4.39
CA SER A 39 27.26 4.35 -5.56
C SER A 39 27.87 3.90 -6.90
N ARG A 40 29.14 3.55 -6.92
CA ARG A 40 29.83 3.08 -8.14
C ARG A 40 29.63 1.59 -8.45
N SER A 41 29.13 0.79 -7.50
CA SER A 41 28.93 -0.65 -7.71
C SER A 41 27.61 -1.00 -8.40
N HIS A 42 26.70 -0.06 -8.52
CA HIS A 42 25.51 -0.14 -9.34
C HIS A 42 25.56 0.90 -10.46
N PRO A 43 26.30 0.61 -11.53
CA PRO A 43 26.17 1.47 -12.68
C PRO A 43 24.73 1.35 -13.16
N LEU A 44 24.02 2.52 -13.38
CA LEU A 44 23.19 2.53 -14.55
C LEU A 44 21.70 2.53 -14.34
N ASN A 45 21.23 3.34 -13.41
CA ASN A 45 19.87 3.81 -13.55
C ASN A 45 19.68 4.56 -14.89
N ALA A 46 20.71 5.25 -15.38
CA ALA A 46 20.68 5.93 -16.68
C ALA A 46 20.56 4.97 -17.87
N ASP A 47 21.31 3.83 -17.87
CA ASP A 47 21.22 2.86 -18.96
C ASP A 47 19.92 2.06 -18.88
N ARG A 48 19.48 1.75 -17.67
CA ARG A 48 18.16 1.13 -17.45
C ARG A 48 17.04 2.03 -17.93
N LEU A 49 17.11 3.33 -17.59
CA LEU A 49 16.11 4.31 -17.98
C LEU A 49 16.00 4.41 -19.52
N ARG A 50 17.13 4.54 -20.21
CA ARG A 50 17.15 4.53 -21.68
C ARG A 50 16.56 3.25 -22.26
N HIS A 51 16.87 2.09 -21.69
CA HIS A 51 16.33 0.82 -22.16
C HIS A 51 14.80 0.72 -21.98
N VAL A 52 14.26 1.26 -20.89
CA VAL A 52 12.79 1.35 -20.68
C VAL A 52 12.17 2.37 -21.63
N GLU A 53 12.83 3.49 -21.87
CA GLU A 53 12.39 4.54 -22.83
C GLU A 53 12.31 3.97 -24.25
N ASP A 54 13.34 3.25 -24.70
CA ASP A 54 13.36 2.57 -26.01
C ASP A 54 12.26 1.51 -26.12
N HIS A 55 11.91 0.85 -25.02
CA HIS A 55 10.80 -0.10 -24.98
C HIS A 55 9.47 0.63 -25.11
N LEU A 56 9.25 1.69 -24.33
CA LEU A 56 8.02 2.49 -24.38
C LEU A 56 7.75 3.06 -25.77
N ALA A 57 8.79 3.49 -26.48
CA ALA A 57 8.68 4.00 -27.84
C ALA A 57 8.19 2.95 -28.87
N LYS A 58 8.34 1.66 -28.57
CA LYS A 58 8.02 0.54 -29.47
C LYS A 58 6.82 -0.29 -29.02
N SER A 59 6.49 -0.26 -27.74
CA SER A 59 5.42 -1.08 -27.15
C SER A 59 4.03 -0.58 -27.58
N ALA A 60 3.18 -1.51 -27.99
CA ALA A 60 1.77 -1.23 -28.24
C ALA A 60 1.01 -0.89 -26.94
N PHE A 61 1.58 -1.22 -25.78
CA PHE A 61 0.99 -1.00 -24.46
C PHE A 61 1.53 0.20 -23.72
N SER A 62 2.36 1.05 -24.37
CA SER A 62 2.97 2.23 -23.74
C SER A 62 1.95 3.16 -23.06
N GLN A 63 0.73 3.25 -23.60
CA GLN A 63 -0.36 4.07 -23.08
C GLN A 63 -1.42 3.28 -22.30
N SER A 64 -1.19 1.98 -22.04
CA SER A 64 -2.10 1.16 -21.25
C SER A 64 -2.23 1.70 -19.83
N LYS A 65 -3.47 1.83 -19.37
CA LYS A 65 -3.76 2.24 -17.99
C LYS A 65 -3.88 1.02 -17.09
N THR A 66 -3.41 1.15 -15.85
CA THR A 66 -3.67 0.18 -14.81
C THR A 66 -5.18 0.04 -14.59
N SER A 67 -5.67 -1.19 -14.39
CA SER A 67 -7.08 -1.39 -14.07
C SER A 67 -7.43 -0.73 -12.74
N GLU A 68 -8.66 -0.21 -12.62
CA GLU A 68 -9.14 0.44 -11.38
C GLU A 68 -9.01 -0.51 -10.17
N LEU A 69 -9.21 -1.81 -10.38
CA LEU A 69 -9.01 -2.81 -9.32
C LEU A 69 -7.58 -2.80 -8.77
N ILE A 70 -6.58 -2.87 -9.66
CA ILE A 70 -5.16 -2.90 -9.25
C ILE A 70 -4.78 -1.55 -8.62
N ASP A 71 -5.25 -0.45 -9.19
CA ASP A 71 -4.94 0.87 -8.69
C ASP A 71 -5.55 1.11 -7.29
N SER A 72 -6.79 0.71 -7.07
CA SER A 72 -7.42 0.77 -5.74
C SER A 72 -6.71 -0.10 -4.71
N MET A 73 -6.27 -1.31 -5.10
CA MET A 73 -5.47 -2.18 -4.23
C MET A 73 -4.12 -1.54 -3.89
N HIS A 74 -3.48 -0.89 -4.85
CA HIS A 74 -2.22 -0.18 -4.64
C HIS A 74 -2.40 1.03 -3.69
N ARG A 75 -3.44 1.86 -3.90
CA ARG A 75 -3.76 2.98 -2.99
C ARG A 75 -4.00 2.48 -1.56
N ARG A 76 -4.72 1.37 -1.40
CA ARG A 76 -4.96 0.75 -0.10
C ARG A 76 -3.68 0.23 0.55
N MET A 77 -2.80 -0.44 -0.21
CA MET A 77 -1.50 -0.88 0.30
C MET A 77 -0.65 0.31 0.75
N ARG A 78 -0.60 1.39 -0.04
CA ARG A 78 0.07 2.63 0.35
C ARG A 78 -0.51 3.20 1.64
N GLY A 79 -1.83 3.33 1.72
CA GLY A 79 -2.51 3.83 2.92
C GLY A 79 -2.17 3.01 4.17
N LYS A 80 -2.11 1.67 4.05
CA LYS A 80 -1.67 0.79 5.14
C LYS A 80 -0.23 1.11 5.56
N LEU A 81 0.70 1.17 4.61
CA LEU A 81 2.12 1.45 4.89
C LEU A 81 2.31 2.84 5.52
N GLU A 82 1.71 3.86 4.95
CA GLU A 82 1.83 5.24 5.44
C GLU A 82 1.17 5.41 6.81
N GLY A 83 0.04 4.74 7.05
CA GLY A 83 -0.60 4.71 8.37
C GLY A 83 0.30 4.14 9.46
N PHE A 84 1.08 3.10 9.16
CA PHE A 84 2.00 2.48 10.12
C PHE A 84 3.37 3.17 10.20
N LEU A 85 3.92 3.67 9.09
CA LEU A 85 5.30 4.14 9.03
C LEU A 85 5.43 5.64 9.32
N ASN A 86 4.48 6.45 8.86
CA ASN A 86 4.54 7.90 9.07
C ASN A 86 4.18 8.29 10.51
N PRO A 87 4.62 9.45 11.01
CA PRO A 87 4.07 10.02 12.23
C PRO A 87 2.54 10.19 12.11
N PRO A 88 1.74 9.71 13.09
CA PRO A 88 0.28 9.68 12.96
C PRO A 88 -0.34 11.04 12.63
N ASN A 89 0.14 12.11 13.25
CA ASN A 89 -0.32 13.48 12.98
C ASN A 89 0.00 13.94 11.54
N GLN A 90 1.06 13.42 10.93
CA GLN A 90 1.38 13.68 9.53
C GLN A 90 0.37 12.97 8.63
N THR A 91 0.12 11.69 8.85
CA THR A 91 -0.89 10.91 8.12
C THR A 91 -2.27 11.58 8.17
N LEU A 92 -2.69 12.07 9.35
CA LEU A 92 -3.98 12.76 9.48
C LEU A 92 -4.05 14.12 8.75
N ARG A 93 -2.91 14.76 8.48
CA ARG A 93 -2.85 15.99 7.65
C ARG A 93 -2.82 15.69 6.16
N GLU A 94 -2.15 14.61 5.75
CA GLU A 94 -2.00 14.22 4.35
C GLU A 94 -3.28 13.61 3.76
N TYR A 95 -4.04 12.91 4.59
CA TYR A 95 -5.29 12.28 4.21
C TYR A 95 -6.48 13.05 4.80
N ASP A 96 -7.31 13.62 3.94
CA ASP A 96 -8.51 14.35 4.38
C ASP A 96 -9.52 13.41 5.08
N ALA A 97 -10.22 13.95 6.07
CA ALA A 97 -11.22 13.19 6.83
C ALA A 97 -12.43 12.77 5.96
N LEU A 98 -12.71 13.53 4.92
CA LEU A 98 -13.83 13.30 4.01
C LEU A 98 -13.40 12.57 2.71
N ASP A 99 -12.14 12.18 2.59
CA ASP A 99 -11.66 11.46 1.42
C ASP A 99 -12.39 10.10 1.31
N PRO A 100 -13.11 9.85 0.21
CA PRO A 100 -13.84 8.60 0.03
C PRO A 100 -12.94 7.41 -0.31
N ASP A 101 -11.65 7.64 -0.64
CA ASP A 101 -10.72 6.58 -1.03
C ASP A 101 -10.47 5.61 0.14
N PHE A 102 -10.57 4.33 -0.15
CA PHE A 102 -10.37 3.29 0.86
C PHE A 102 -8.96 3.29 1.46
N GLY A 103 -7.94 3.62 0.66
CA GLY A 103 -6.56 3.73 1.14
C GLY A 103 -6.38 4.90 2.11
N ALA A 104 -6.97 6.05 1.81
CA ALA A 104 -6.95 7.23 2.67
C ALA A 104 -7.62 6.94 4.02
N ARG A 105 -8.81 6.35 3.98
CA ARG A 105 -9.57 5.99 5.19
C ARG A 105 -8.85 4.92 6.02
N TYR A 106 -8.23 3.94 5.34
CA TYR A 106 -7.41 2.92 5.98
C TYR A 106 -6.22 3.54 6.73
N ALA A 107 -5.48 4.46 6.09
CA ALA A 107 -4.37 5.18 6.70
C ALA A 107 -4.80 5.98 7.92
N ARG A 108 -5.93 6.69 7.83
CA ARG A 108 -6.48 7.48 8.93
C ARG A 108 -6.89 6.61 10.12
N ALA A 109 -7.55 5.47 9.88
CA ALA A 109 -7.94 4.56 10.96
C ALA A 109 -6.72 4.07 11.75
N ILE A 110 -5.64 3.67 11.05
CA ILE A 110 -4.38 3.26 11.68
C ILE A 110 -3.77 4.44 12.46
N ALA A 111 -3.72 5.64 11.88
CA ALA A 111 -3.15 6.80 12.53
C ALA A 111 -3.91 7.19 13.81
N LEU A 112 -5.24 7.13 13.82
CA LEU A 112 -6.06 7.37 15.02
C LEU A 112 -5.79 6.34 16.11
N SER A 113 -5.73 5.06 15.77
CA SER A 113 -5.40 3.99 16.72
C SER A 113 -4.02 4.23 17.36
N ARG A 114 -3.02 4.62 16.59
CA ARG A 114 -1.68 4.95 17.10
C ARG A 114 -1.65 6.19 18.00
N LEU A 115 -2.68 7.04 17.92
CA LEU A 115 -2.94 8.14 18.85
C LEU A 115 -3.84 7.76 20.02
N GLN A 116 -4.14 6.46 20.17
CA GLN A 116 -5.03 5.89 21.21
C GLN A 116 -6.50 6.32 21.05
N ASP A 117 -6.90 6.83 19.90
CA ASP A 117 -8.30 7.04 19.53
C ASP A 117 -8.88 5.79 18.86
N THR A 118 -9.10 4.77 19.67
CA THR A 118 -9.64 3.48 19.22
C THR A 118 -11.07 3.62 18.69
N ASP A 119 -11.90 4.44 19.31
CA ASP A 119 -13.29 4.61 18.89
C ASP A 119 -13.38 5.32 17.54
N GLY A 120 -12.61 6.39 17.31
CA GLY A 120 -12.49 7.04 16.02
C GLY A 120 -11.96 6.12 14.92
N ALA A 121 -10.95 5.31 15.25
CA ALA A 121 -10.39 4.33 14.33
C ALA A 121 -11.42 3.27 13.92
N VAL A 122 -12.12 2.68 14.89
CA VAL A 122 -13.16 1.66 14.68
C VAL A 122 -14.33 2.21 13.88
N ALA A 123 -14.76 3.46 14.14
CA ALA A 123 -15.85 4.09 13.38
C ALA A 123 -15.52 4.17 11.88
N ILE A 124 -14.30 4.57 11.52
CA ILE A 124 -13.86 4.61 10.12
C ILE A 124 -13.88 3.21 9.50
N VAL A 125 -13.41 2.19 10.23
CA VAL A 125 -13.39 0.81 9.71
C VAL A 125 -14.80 0.24 9.57
N ASP A 126 -15.73 0.61 10.45
CA ASP A 126 -17.14 0.20 10.32
C ASP A 126 -17.80 0.77 9.06
N GLU A 127 -17.45 2.00 8.68
CA GLU A 127 -17.90 2.57 7.41
C GLU A 127 -17.25 1.85 6.20
N LEU A 128 -15.97 1.47 6.28
CA LEU A 128 -15.31 0.66 5.26
C LEU A 128 -15.97 -0.72 5.10
N ILE A 129 -16.30 -1.37 6.22
CA ILE A 129 -17.04 -2.64 6.24
C ILE A 129 -18.43 -2.47 5.63
N ALA A 130 -19.14 -1.39 5.95
CA ALA A 130 -20.46 -1.12 5.38
C ALA A 130 -20.41 -0.92 3.86
N ALA A 131 -19.35 -0.25 3.36
CA ALA A 131 -19.13 -0.05 1.93
C ALA A 131 -18.67 -1.33 1.20
N SER A 132 -17.95 -2.22 1.89
CA SER A 132 -17.41 -3.47 1.32
C SER A 132 -17.52 -4.65 2.30
N PRO A 133 -18.73 -5.16 2.56
CA PRO A 133 -18.96 -6.16 3.61
C PRO A 133 -18.37 -7.55 3.33
N LYS A 134 -17.86 -7.78 2.14
CA LYS A 134 -17.17 -9.02 1.74
C LYS A 134 -15.64 -8.91 1.75
N ASP A 135 -15.09 -7.78 2.18
CA ASP A 135 -13.65 -7.61 2.27
C ASP A 135 -13.14 -8.12 3.64
N PRO A 136 -12.39 -9.24 3.68
CA PRO A 136 -11.92 -9.82 4.94
C PRO A 136 -10.93 -8.92 5.69
N PHE A 137 -10.19 -8.10 4.96
CA PHE A 137 -9.12 -7.29 5.53
C PHE A 137 -9.64 -6.07 6.32
N PHE A 138 -10.86 -5.62 6.08
CA PHE A 138 -11.47 -4.60 6.93
C PHE A 138 -11.90 -5.17 8.28
N TYR A 139 -12.36 -6.42 8.31
CA TYR A 139 -12.63 -7.11 9.57
C TYR A 139 -11.35 -7.46 10.33
N GLU A 140 -10.28 -7.87 9.63
CA GLU A 140 -8.94 -8.04 10.20
C GLU A 140 -8.47 -6.75 10.87
N LEU A 141 -8.49 -5.63 10.13
CA LEU A 141 -8.10 -4.32 10.65
C LEU A 141 -8.91 -3.96 11.90
N LYS A 142 -10.24 -4.14 11.87
CA LYS A 142 -11.07 -3.89 13.04
C LYS A 142 -10.62 -4.71 14.25
N GLY A 143 -10.28 -5.98 14.03
CA GLY A 143 -9.74 -6.84 15.06
C GLY A 143 -8.41 -6.32 15.62
N GLU A 144 -7.46 -5.98 14.75
CA GLU A 144 -6.16 -5.41 15.13
C GLU A 144 -6.33 -4.13 15.97
N LEU A 145 -7.14 -3.18 15.50
CA LEU A 145 -7.36 -1.90 16.20
C LEU A 145 -8.00 -2.07 17.58
N LEU A 146 -8.91 -3.04 17.71
CA LEU A 146 -9.53 -3.37 18.99
C LEU A 146 -8.53 -4.02 19.96
N VAL A 147 -7.65 -4.88 19.48
CA VAL A 147 -6.57 -5.48 20.30
C VAL A 147 -5.61 -4.41 20.77
N ASP A 148 -5.14 -3.54 19.86
CA ASP A 148 -4.23 -2.43 20.18
C ASP A 148 -4.85 -1.44 21.18
N GLY A 149 -6.17 -1.25 21.11
CA GLY A 149 -6.94 -0.42 22.05
C GLY A 149 -7.30 -1.14 23.37
N GLY A 150 -6.78 -2.37 23.64
CA GLY A 150 -7.06 -3.13 24.83
C GLY A 150 -8.45 -3.79 24.88
N ARG A 151 -9.22 -3.75 23.78
CA ARG A 151 -10.59 -4.29 23.67
C ARG A 151 -10.59 -5.70 23.08
N THR A 152 -9.72 -6.56 23.58
CA THR A 152 -9.42 -7.89 23.04
C THR A 152 -10.64 -8.78 22.85
N ARG A 153 -11.60 -8.76 23.80
CA ARG A 153 -12.83 -9.57 23.68
C ARG A 153 -13.69 -9.17 22.49
N GLU A 154 -13.71 -7.88 22.15
CA GLU A 154 -14.48 -7.35 21.03
C GLU A 154 -13.81 -7.67 19.68
N ALA A 155 -12.51 -7.91 19.65
CA ALA A 155 -11.75 -8.28 18.46
C ALA A 155 -12.08 -9.69 17.91
N ILE A 156 -12.58 -10.59 18.76
CA ILE A 156 -12.87 -11.98 18.41
C ILE A 156 -13.84 -12.10 17.22
N GLU A 157 -14.96 -11.39 17.29
CA GLU A 157 -15.98 -11.48 16.23
C GLU A 157 -15.54 -10.89 14.88
N PRO A 158 -14.86 -9.74 14.80
CA PRO A 158 -14.23 -9.28 13.56
C PRO A 158 -13.29 -10.31 12.95
N TYR A 159 -12.36 -10.89 13.72
CA TYR A 159 -11.46 -11.91 13.20
C TYR A 159 -12.19 -13.17 12.68
N LYS A 160 -13.22 -13.63 13.40
CA LYS A 160 -14.06 -14.74 12.93
C LYS A 160 -14.77 -14.41 11.61
N LYS A 161 -15.31 -13.20 11.47
CA LYS A 161 -15.92 -12.74 10.21
C LYS A 161 -14.91 -12.69 9.07
N ALA A 162 -13.70 -12.19 9.33
CA ALA A 162 -12.63 -12.21 8.34
C ALA A 162 -12.32 -13.63 7.86
N LEU A 163 -12.21 -14.59 8.79
CA LEU A 163 -11.95 -16.01 8.49
C LEU A 163 -13.14 -16.72 7.85
N ALA A 164 -14.36 -16.31 8.11
CA ALA A 164 -15.53 -16.83 7.39
C ALA A 164 -15.49 -16.46 5.89
N ILE A 165 -14.93 -15.29 5.55
CA ILE A 165 -14.76 -14.84 4.16
C ILE A 165 -13.48 -15.44 3.55
N LEU A 166 -12.37 -15.51 4.29
CA LEU A 166 -11.06 -15.96 3.82
C LEU A 166 -10.47 -17.05 4.75
N PRO A 167 -10.97 -18.30 4.68
CA PRO A 167 -10.62 -19.35 5.65
C PRO A 167 -9.15 -19.78 5.66
N TRP A 168 -8.43 -19.54 4.57
CA TRP A 168 -7.00 -19.92 4.44
C TRP A 168 -6.02 -18.81 4.82
N ALA A 169 -6.49 -17.63 5.28
CA ALA A 169 -5.62 -16.53 5.67
C ALA A 169 -4.86 -16.86 6.97
N ALA A 170 -3.61 -17.31 6.83
CA ALA A 170 -2.80 -17.74 7.95
C ALA A 170 -2.55 -16.62 8.97
N LEU A 171 -2.30 -15.39 8.51
CA LEU A 171 -2.04 -14.24 9.39
C LEU A 171 -3.26 -13.88 10.24
N ILE A 172 -4.46 -13.91 9.64
CA ILE A 172 -5.72 -13.67 10.39
C ILE A 172 -5.95 -14.74 11.45
N LYS A 173 -5.61 -16.02 11.14
CA LYS A 173 -5.68 -17.10 12.14
C LYS A 173 -4.71 -16.87 13.30
N VAL A 174 -3.50 -16.40 12.99
CA VAL A 174 -2.52 -16.06 14.03
C VAL A 174 -3.04 -14.93 14.91
N GLY A 175 -3.58 -13.84 14.31
CA GLY A 175 -4.20 -12.75 15.06
C GLY A 175 -5.31 -13.24 16.00
N LEU A 176 -6.22 -14.10 15.52
CA LEU A 176 -7.27 -14.67 16.37
C LEU A 176 -6.73 -15.60 17.47
N ALA A 177 -5.63 -16.32 17.22
CA ALA A 177 -5.05 -17.24 18.19
C ALA A 177 -4.26 -16.54 19.31
N GLN A 178 -3.90 -15.28 19.13
CA GLN A 178 -3.15 -14.47 20.10
C GLN A 178 -4.04 -13.79 21.14
N ILE A 179 -5.35 -13.87 20.99
CA ILE A 179 -6.36 -13.24 21.84
C ILE A 179 -7.24 -14.27 22.53
#